data_1a275a7b2aa1e307ae98a1f68be5688c
#
_entry.id   1a275a7b2aa1e307ae98a1f68be5688c
#
_cell.length_a   1.000
_cell.length_b   1.000
_cell.length_c   1.000
_cell.angle_alpha   90.00
_cell.angle_beta   90.00
_cell.angle_gamma   90.00
#
_symmetry.space_group_name_H-M   'P 1'
#
loop_
_entity.id
_entity.type
_entity.pdbx_description
1 polymer ?
#
loop_
_entity_poly.entity_id
_entity_poly.type
_entity_poly.pdbx_seq_one_letter_code
_entity_poly.pdbx_strand_id
1 'polypeptide(L)'
;MTQVTDGRKPLVRRWVTRGLLGFGALITFLGVVLVVAAWTEDIAIDGNLGQVNAEVVSDDFSRTLVRFYTPDGAEHIPQVGVLYPSGLKVGDYVEVEYSQENPELVRVAGRGAVVTLLPVGLTLLVVWAVLIPTVWWLRRRL
;
A
#
# COMPACT_ATOMS: atom_id res chain seq x y z
N MET A 1 -57.69 -14.36 8.37
CA MET A 1 -56.55 -14.00 7.50
C MET A 1 -55.44 -13.46 8.40
N THR A 2 -54.49 -14.32 8.72
CA THR A 2 -53.34 -13.98 9.61
C THR A 2 -52.27 -13.33 8.75
N GLN A 3 -52.08 -12.01 8.91
CA GLN A 3 -50.96 -11.26 8.36
C GLN A 3 -49.72 -11.73 9.12
N VAL A 4 -48.94 -12.62 8.50
CA VAL A 4 -47.59 -12.94 8.96
C VAL A 4 -46.72 -11.72 8.60
N THR A 5 -46.60 -10.80 9.55
CA THR A 5 -45.68 -9.67 9.43
C THR A 5 -44.26 -10.20 9.36
N ASP A 6 -43.69 -10.07 8.19
CA ASP A 6 -42.33 -10.48 7.85
C ASP A 6 -41.29 -9.62 8.62
N GLY A 7 -41.17 -9.89 9.91
CA GLY A 7 -40.25 -9.21 10.84
C GLY A 7 -38.77 -9.47 10.57
N ARG A 8 -38.45 -10.28 9.53
CA ARG A 8 -37.07 -10.63 9.16
C ARG A 8 -36.36 -9.54 8.33
N LYS A 9 -37.11 -8.78 7.55
CA LYS A 9 -36.56 -7.75 6.65
C LYS A 9 -35.79 -6.65 7.36
N PRO A 10 -36.25 -6.07 8.50
CA PRO A 10 -35.51 -5.04 9.21
C PRO A 10 -34.24 -5.58 9.90
N LEU A 11 -34.25 -6.83 10.37
CA LEU A 11 -33.09 -7.45 11.00
C LEU A 11 -31.97 -7.72 10.00
N VAL A 12 -32.27 -8.37 8.88
CA VAL A 12 -31.28 -8.66 7.81
C VAL A 12 -30.61 -7.36 7.33
N ARG A 13 -31.36 -6.30 7.14
CA ARG A 13 -30.86 -5.03 6.70
C ARG A 13 -29.92 -4.36 7.72
N ARG A 14 -30.22 -4.46 9.01
CA ARG A 14 -29.32 -3.97 10.07
C ARG A 14 -27.99 -4.72 10.05
N TRP A 15 -28.02 -6.04 9.85
CA TRP A 15 -26.81 -6.86 9.75
C TRP A 15 -26.00 -6.53 8.47
N VAL A 16 -26.66 -6.35 7.34
CA VAL A 16 -26.01 -5.95 6.09
C VAL A 16 -25.35 -4.56 6.22
N THR A 17 -26.05 -3.59 6.79
CA THR A 17 -25.49 -2.24 7.01
C THR A 17 -24.28 -2.28 7.96
N ARG A 18 -24.35 -3.05 9.04
CA ARG A 18 -23.23 -3.22 9.96
C ARG A 18 -22.05 -3.95 9.30
N GLY A 19 -22.34 -4.97 8.48
CA GLY A 19 -21.31 -5.69 7.70
C GLY A 19 -20.60 -4.77 6.71
N LEU A 20 -21.33 -3.94 5.97
CA LEU A 20 -20.76 -2.97 5.03
C LEU A 20 -19.88 -1.92 5.72
N LEU A 21 -20.34 -1.39 6.87
CA LEU A 21 -19.56 -0.43 7.65
C LEU A 21 -18.31 -1.10 8.26
N GLY A 22 -18.44 -2.32 8.76
CA GLY A 22 -17.31 -3.11 9.26
C GLY A 22 -16.27 -3.39 8.17
N PHE A 23 -16.71 -3.71 6.96
CA PHE A 23 -15.85 -3.90 5.80
C PHE A 23 -15.10 -2.61 5.42
N GLY A 24 -15.81 -1.48 5.36
CA GLY A 24 -15.20 -0.17 5.12
C GLY A 24 -14.16 0.20 6.18
N ALA A 25 -14.47 -0.05 7.45
CA ALA A 25 -13.56 0.19 8.57
C ALA A 25 -12.30 -0.70 8.47
N LEU A 26 -12.46 -1.98 8.10
CA LEU A 26 -11.34 -2.90 7.92
C LEU A 26 -10.41 -2.43 6.80
N ILE A 27 -10.95 -2.07 5.64
CA ILE A 27 -10.15 -1.56 4.51
C ILE A 27 -9.43 -0.26 4.90
N THR A 28 -10.11 0.63 5.61
CA THR A 28 -9.48 1.87 6.10
C THR A 28 -8.33 1.57 7.05
N PHE A 29 -8.53 0.65 8.00
CA PHE A 29 -7.49 0.23 8.91
C PHE A 29 -6.28 -0.36 8.18
N LEU A 30 -6.50 -1.27 7.22
CA LEU A 30 -5.42 -1.84 6.40
C LEU A 30 -4.69 -0.76 5.58
N GLY A 31 -5.42 0.20 5.01
CA GLY A 31 -4.83 1.32 4.28
C GLY A 31 -3.92 2.18 5.17
N VAL A 32 -4.36 2.48 6.40
CA VAL A 32 -3.54 3.23 7.38
C VAL A 32 -2.28 2.44 7.75
N VAL A 33 -2.40 1.12 8.00
CA VAL A 33 -1.26 0.27 8.32
C VAL A 33 -0.23 0.27 7.19
N LEU A 34 -0.67 0.17 5.93
CA LEU A 34 0.22 0.22 4.76
C LEU A 34 0.95 1.56 4.65
N VAL A 35 0.25 2.67 4.85
CA VAL A 35 0.88 4.01 4.82
C VAL A 35 1.90 4.17 5.93
N VAL A 36 1.56 3.75 7.16
CA VAL A 36 2.49 3.81 8.29
C VAL A 36 3.72 2.93 8.04
N ALA A 37 3.55 1.72 7.52
CA ALA A 37 4.66 0.83 7.18
C ALA A 37 5.61 1.48 6.16
N ALA A 38 5.06 2.02 5.06
CA ALA A 38 5.85 2.71 4.04
C ALA A 38 6.63 3.90 4.61
N TRP A 39 6.03 4.68 5.52
CA TRP A 39 6.71 5.81 6.14
C TRP A 39 7.79 5.40 7.15
N THR A 40 7.62 4.31 7.88
CA THR A 40 8.66 3.81 8.78
C THR A 40 9.90 3.35 8.01
N GLU A 41 9.72 2.73 6.84
CA GLU A 41 10.82 2.36 5.96
C GLU A 41 11.51 3.59 5.37
N ASP A 42 10.76 4.59 4.94
CA ASP A 42 11.33 5.85 4.45
C ASP A 42 12.16 6.58 5.52
N ILE A 43 11.63 6.68 6.75
CA ILE A 43 12.38 7.29 7.86
C ILE A 43 13.68 6.52 8.15
N ALA A 44 13.66 5.19 8.05
CA ALA A 44 14.85 4.38 8.26
C ALA A 44 15.90 4.59 7.14
N ILE A 45 15.46 4.84 5.90
CA ILE A 45 16.37 5.18 4.79
C ILE A 45 16.89 6.61 4.97
N ASP A 46 16.02 7.58 5.26
CA ASP A 46 16.37 9.00 5.37
C ASP A 46 17.29 9.30 6.58
N GLY A 47 17.20 8.46 7.63
CA GLY A 47 18.00 8.63 8.84
C GLY A 47 19.51 8.49 8.62
N ASN A 48 19.93 7.62 7.69
CA ASN A 48 21.32 7.40 7.28
C ASN A 48 21.37 7.13 5.78
N LEU A 49 21.06 8.16 5.01
CA LEU A 49 20.90 8.07 3.55
C LEU A 49 22.24 7.81 2.85
N GLY A 50 22.29 6.73 2.08
CA GLY A 50 23.29 6.50 1.05
C GLY A 50 22.64 6.55 -0.34
N GLN A 51 23.36 7.07 -1.32
CA GLN A 51 22.94 7.11 -2.72
C GLN A 51 23.98 6.40 -3.59
N VAL A 52 23.50 5.59 -4.53
CA VAL A 52 24.38 4.86 -5.44
C VAL A 52 23.63 4.47 -6.72
N ASN A 53 24.36 4.31 -7.82
CA ASN A 53 23.80 3.71 -9.01
C ASN A 53 23.76 2.19 -8.87
N ALA A 54 22.58 1.61 -9.05
CA ALA A 54 22.32 0.19 -8.99
C ALA A 54 21.93 -0.34 -10.36
N GLU A 55 22.32 -1.58 -10.65
CA GLU A 55 21.92 -2.33 -11.83
C GLU A 55 20.69 -3.18 -11.53
N VAL A 56 19.68 -3.13 -12.39
CA VAL A 56 18.49 -3.98 -12.29
C VAL A 56 18.87 -5.39 -12.73
N VAL A 57 18.82 -6.34 -11.81
CA VAL A 57 19.21 -7.75 -12.07
C VAL A 57 18.01 -8.67 -12.28
N SER A 58 16.83 -8.31 -11.78
CA SER A 58 15.59 -9.03 -12.01
C SER A 58 14.41 -8.06 -11.94
N ASP A 59 13.47 -8.23 -12.85
CA ASP A 59 12.20 -7.47 -12.88
C ASP A 59 11.06 -8.47 -13.01
N ASP A 60 10.51 -8.86 -11.87
CA ASP A 60 9.35 -9.72 -11.76
C ASP A 60 8.11 -8.89 -11.44
N PHE A 61 6.93 -9.41 -11.77
CA PHE A 61 5.64 -8.73 -11.53
C PHE A 61 5.45 -8.24 -10.09
N SER A 62 6.07 -8.90 -9.11
CA SER A 62 5.92 -8.60 -7.69
C SER A 62 7.04 -7.74 -7.11
N ARG A 63 8.22 -7.72 -7.72
CA ARG A 63 9.39 -7.00 -7.22
C ARG A 63 10.47 -6.84 -8.27
N THR A 64 11.22 -5.75 -8.18
CA THR A 64 12.42 -5.48 -8.98
C THR A 64 13.64 -5.58 -8.08
N LEU A 65 14.54 -6.50 -8.37
CA LEU A 65 15.81 -6.66 -7.66
C LEU A 65 16.89 -5.81 -8.30
N VAL A 66 17.65 -5.12 -7.47
CA VAL A 66 18.79 -4.32 -7.90
C VAL A 66 20.06 -4.78 -7.22
N ARG A 67 21.19 -4.62 -7.90
CA ARG A 67 22.52 -4.87 -7.37
C ARG A 67 23.28 -3.55 -7.28
N PHE A 68 23.85 -3.27 -6.15
CA PHE A 68 24.72 -2.12 -5.95
C PHE A 68 25.90 -2.43 -5.04
N TYR A 69 26.87 -1.54 -5.05
CA TYR A 69 28.06 -1.63 -4.22
C TYR A 69 28.11 -0.45 -3.27
N THR A 70 28.32 -0.73 -2.00
CA THR A 70 28.55 0.30 -0.98
C THR A 70 29.99 0.84 -1.06
N PRO A 71 30.26 2.01 -0.47
CA PRO A 71 31.60 2.62 -0.53
C PRO A 71 32.74 1.78 0.04
N ASP A 72 32.43 0.81 0.90
CA ASP A 72 33.37 -0.21 1.42
C ASP A 72 33.64 -1.37 0.45
N GLY A 73 33.00 -1.36 -0.73
CA GLY A 73 33.15 -2.36 -1.77
C GLY A 73 32.27 -3.61 -1.62
N ALA A 74 31.38 -3.62 -0.62
CA ALA A 74 30.46 -4.74 -0.44
C ALA A 74 29.36 -4.73 -1.50
N GLU A 75 29.07 -5.91 -2.08
CA GLU A 75 27.95 -6.11 -3.00
C GLU A 75 26.68 -6.38 -2.22
N HIS A 76 25.60 -5.68 -2.59
CA HIS A 76 24.28 -5.86 -2.02
C HIS A 76 23.25 -6.14 -3.11
N ILE A 77 22.42 -7.18 -2.87
CA ILE A 77 21.25 -7.53 -3.69
C ILE A 77 20.07 -7.70 -2.72
N PRO A 78 19.42 -6.61 -2.33
CA PRO A 78 18.31 -6.65 -1.35
C PRO A 78 17.20 -7.58 -1.80
N GLN A 79 16.84 -8.54 -0.97
CA GLN A 79 15.82 -9.54 -1.28
C GLN A 79 14.40 -8.95 -1.31
N VAL A 80 14.19 -7.87 -0.59
CA VAL A 80 12.93 -7.11 -0.62
C VAL A 80 12.73 -6.43 -1.98
N GLY A 81 13.83 -6.10 -2.68
CA GLY A 81 13.83 -5.34 -3.93
C GLY A 81 13.72 -3.83 -3.68
N VAL A 82 13.68 -3.06 -4.76
CA VAL A 82 13.48 -1.61 -4.66
C VAL A 82 12.04 -1.28 -4.37
N LEU A 83 11.84 -0.33 -3.45
CA LEU A 83 10.55 0.25 -3.18
C LEU A 83 10.16 1.21 -4.32
N TYR A 84 8.89 1.12 -4.71
CA TYR A 84 8.27 1.98 -5.74
C TYR A 84 8.96 1.93 -7.12
N PRO A 85 9.28 0.75 -7.66
CA PRO A 85 9.81 0.65 -9.01
C PRO A 85 8.77 1.11 -10.02
N SER A 86 9.21 1.71 -11.14
CA SER A 86 8.34 1.95 -12.28
C SER A 86 9.15 2.02 -13.57
N GLY A 87 8.80 1.17 -14.53
CA GLY A 87 9.37 1.19 -15.86
C GLY A 87 10.84 0.76 -15.94
N LEU A 88 11.38 0.10 -14.91
CA LEU A 88 12.72 -0.45 -14.89
C LEU A 88 12.75 -1.78 -15.65
N LYS A 89 13.87 -2.05 -16.35
CA LYS A 89 14.12 -3.30 -17.06
C LYS A 89 15.44 -3.89 -16.62
N VAL A 90 15.56 -5.20 -16.73
CA VAL A 90 16.83 -5.90 -16.46
C VAL A 90 17.95 -5.29 -17.31
N GLY A 91 19.06 -4.95 -16.67
CA GLY A 91 20.21 -4.28 -17.27
C GLY A 91 20.15 -2.75 -17.24
N ASP A 92 19.04 -2.15 -16.82
CA ASP A 92 18.97 -0.71 -16.61
C ASP A 92 19.80 -0.31 -15.38
N TYR A 93 20.33 0.91 -15.40
CA TYR A 93 20.93 1.54 -14.24
C TYR A 93 20.00 2.57 -13.67
N VAL A 94 19.82 2.55 -12.35
CA VAL A 94 18.95 3.45 -11.62
C VAL A 94 19.65 3.96 -10.37
N GLU A 95 19.48 5.24 -10.09
CA GLU A 95 19.95 5.79 -8.82
C GLU A 95 19.01 5.33 -7.72
N VAL A 96 19.60 4.72 -6.68
CA VAL A 96 18.88 4.23 -5.52
C VAL A 96 19.35 4.92 -4.24
N GLU A 97 18.41 5.06 -3.33
CA GLU A 97 18.64 5.51 -1.97
C GLU A 97 18.52 4.30 -1.05
N TYR A 98 19.46 4.14 -0.14
CA TYR A 98 19.49 3.02 0.81
C TYR A 98 19.87 3.49 2.20
N SER A 99 19.49 2.73 3.22
CA SER A 99 19.97 2.96 4.57
C SER A 99 21.38 2.40 4.73
N GLN A 100 22.34 3.25 5.16
CA GLN A 100 23.71 2.80 5.41
C GLN A 100 23.81 1.84 6.60
N GLU A 101 22.86 1.90 7.53
CA GLU A 101 22.79 0.95 8.66
C GLU A 101 22.20 -0.39 8.23
N ASN A 102 21.27 -0.37 7.27
CA ASN A 102 20.63 -1.58 6.74
C ASN A 102 20.46 -1.50 5.22
N PRO A 103 21.47 -1.92 4.44
CA PRO A 103 21.41 -1.88 2.97
C PRO A 103 20.31 -2.73 2.31
N GLU A 104 19.60 -3.57 3.09
CA GLU A 104 18.41 -4.26 2.61
C GLU A 104 17.23 -3.30 2.37
N LEU A 105 17.22 -2.14 3.06
CA LEU A 105 16.24 -1.09 2.85
C LEU A 105 16.72 -0.16 1.74
N VAL A 106 16.13 -0.33 0.56
CA VAL A 106 16.49 0.40 -0.65
C VAL A 106 15.24 0.85 -1.40
N ARG A 107 15.30 2.04 -1.99
CA ARG A 107 14.25 2.58 -2.86
C ARG A 107 14.85 3.30 -4.07
N VAL A 108 14.07 3.51 -5.11
CA VAL A 108 14.48 4.38 -6.22
C VAL A 108 14.56 5.83 -5.73
N ALA A 109 15.65 6.52 -6.08
CA ALA A 109 15.89 7.89 -5.64
C ALA A 109 14.71 8.82 -5.96
N GLY A 110 14.33 9.63 -4.97
CA GLY A 110 13.20 10.56 -5.07
C GLY A 110 11.80 9.91 -5.04
N ARG A 111 11.70 8.61 -4.77
CA ARG A 111 10.41 7.89 -4.70
C ARG A 111 10.19 7.34 -3.30
N GLY A 112 9.71 8.20 -2.42
CA GLY A 112 9.37 7.82 -1.06
C GLY A 112 7.91 7.42 -0.85
N ALA A 113 7.52 7.24 0.40
CA ALA A 113 6.18 6.81 0.85
C ALA A 113 5.02 7.66 0.29
N VAL A 114 5.30 8.91 -0.11
CA VAL A 114 4.31 9.80 -0.74
C VAL A 114 3.66 9.16 -1.97
N VAL A 115 4.41 8.35 -2.73
CA VAL A 115 3.90 7.62 -3.90
C VAL A 115 2.80 6.61 -3.51
N THR A 116 2.85 6.07 -2.28
CA THR A 116 1.85 5.13 -1.76
C THR A 116 0.54 5.84 -1.38
N LEU A 117 0.59 7.12 -1.02
CA LEU A 117 -0.60 7.88 -0.59
C LEU A 117 -1.65 7.98 -1.70
N LEU A 118 -1.23 8.12 -2.95
CA LEU A 118 -2.15 8.31 -4.07
C LEU A 118 -3.00 7.06 -4.33
N PRO A 119 -2.45 5.84 -4.54
CA PRO A 119 -3.25 4.65 -4.77
C PRO A 119 -4.08 4.25 -3.55
N VAL A 120 -3.53 4.36 -2.33
CA VAL A 120 -4.27 4.06 -1.10
C VAL A 120 -5.41 5.05 -0.90
N GLY A 121 -5.14 6.36 -1.05
CA GLY A 121 -6.16 7.40 -0.93
C GLY A 121 -7.26 7.25 -1.97
N LEU A 122 -6.92 6.96 -3.22
CA LEU A 122 -7.90 6.73 -4.28
C LEU A 122 -8.76 5.51 -4.00
N THR A 123 -8.16 4.40 -3.55
CA THR A 123 -8.88 3.19 -3.17
C THR A 123 -9.88 3.46 -2.05
N LEU A 124 -9.46 4.15 -1.00
CA LEU A 124 -10.34 4.54 0.12
C LEU A 124 -11.47 5.45 -0.35
N LEU A 125 -11.17 6.42 -1.22
CA LEU A 125 -12.18 7.32 -1.77
C LEU A 125 -13.25 6.54 -2.55
N VAL A 126 -12.85 5.63 -3.44
CA VAL A 126 -13.78 4.78 -4.22
C VAL A 126 -14.63 3.91 -3.31
N VAL A 127 -14.00 3.23 -2.33
CA VAL A 127 -14.72 2.39 -1.36
C VAL A 127 -15.77 3.19 -0.61
N TRP A 128 -15.45 4.34 -0.07
CA TRP A 128 -16.38 5.17 0.67
C TRP A 128 -17.41 5.86 -0.24
N ALA A 129 -17.05 6.22 -1.48
CA ALA A 129 -17.99 6.75 -2.47
C ALA A 129 -19.10 5.75 -2.84
N VAL A 130 -18.82 4.45 -2.75
CA VAL A 130 -19.82 3.39 -2.95
C VAL A 130 -20.56 3.07 -1.66
N LEU A 131 -19.84 2.94 -0.53
CA LEU A 131 -20.44 2.53 0.75
C LEU A 131 -21.42 3.57 1.31
N ILE A 132 -21.09 4.87 1.26
CA ILE A 132 -21.92 5.92 1.84
C ILE A 132 -23.30 5.97 1.17
N PRO A 133 -23.43 6.09 -0.16
CA PRO A 133 -24.75 6.12 -0.80
C PRO A 133 -25.50 4.80 -0.64
N THR A 134 -24.81 3.65 -0.63
CA THR A 134 -25.44 2.34 -0.43
C THR A 134 -26.05 2.24 0.97
N VAL A 135 -25.29 2.60 2.00
CA VAL A 135 -25.79 2.60 3.39
C VAL A 135 -26.92 3.62 3.57
N TRP A 136 -26.78 4.80 2.97
CA TRP A 136 -27.80 5.84 3.03
C TRP A 136 -29.11 5.40 2.34
N TRP A 137 -29.02 4.80 1.15
CA TRP A 137 -30.17 4.26 0.44
C TRP A 137 -30.85 3.13 1.23
N LEU A 138 -30.06 2.21 1.81
CA LEU A 138 -30.57 1.18 2.69
C LEU A 138 -31.28 1.75 3.94
N ARG A 139 -30.82 2.89 4.47
CA ARG A 139 -31.43 3.56 5.61
C ARG A 139 -32.69 4.34 5.23
N ARG A 140 -32.74 4.96 4.05
CA ARG A 140 -33.91 5.76 3.60
C ARG A 140 -35.11 4.94 3.14
N ARG A 141 -34.91 3.70 2.77
CA ARG A 141 -36.03 2.79 2.45
C ARG A 141 -36.71 2.18 3.71
N LEU A 142 -36.59 2.87 4.82
CA LEU A 142 -37.41 2.72 6.03
C LEU A 142 -38.67 3.53 5.83
#